data_1537757c39563807ddd5fefb752df7f2
#
_entry.id   1537757c39563807ddd5fefb752df7f2
#
_cell.length_a   1.000
_cell.length_b   1.000
_cell.length_c   1.000
_cell.angle_alpha   90.00
_cell.angle_beta   90.00
_cell.angle_gamma   90.00
#
_symmetry.space_group_name_H-M   'P 1'
#
loop_
_entity.id
_entity.type
_entity.pdbx_description
1 polymer ?
#
loop_
_entity_poly.entity_id
_entity_poly.type
_entity_poly.pdbx_seq_one_letter_code
_entity_poly.pdbx_strand_id
1 'polypeptide(L)'
;STPIKSSAASDVYKRQILMELFLPFLLYLGAEEFNVSGILSVVAAGLFIRFDRTGVGPNVARTNIVSTSVWGVLSFSLNGAVFILLGMQLPRAMMASWSDPYISNIALIGIILLVTLVVIALRFFWIAAMLRVARDTISGQRRKMTPERWRSAAVMTFGGPKGTITLSLMFTIPYYIAGGAPFPMRDELIFIASGVIIVTLLLANFLLPLLAPNRG
;
A
#
# COMPACT_ATOMS: atom_id res chain seq x y z
N SER A 1 16.35 -7.03 46.39
CA SER A 1 14.93 -6.68 46.13
C SER A 1 14.72 -5.91 44.87
N THR A 2 14.92 -6.53 43.67
CA THR A 2 14.74 -5.86 42.38
C THR A 2 14.03 -6.66 41.24
N PRO A 3 13.27 -7.75 41.50
CA PRO A 3 12.56 -8.45 40.43
C PRO A 3 11.20 -7.82 40.07
N ILE A 4 10.54 -7.13 40.97
CA ILE A 4 9.15 -6.67 40.80
C ILE A 4 9.06 -5.47 39.82
N LYS A 5 10.06 -4.57 39.82
CA LYS A 5 10.09 -3.41 38.91
C LYS A 5 10.32 -3.79 37.43
N SER A 6 11.06 -4.85 37.18
CA SER A 6 11.32 -5.32 35.80
C SER A 6 10.10 -6.01 35.17
N SER A 7 9.32 -6.72 35.97
CA SER A 7 8.08 -7.37 35.56
C SER A 7 7.00 -6.35 35.23
N ALA A 8 6.77 -5.34 36.08
CA ALA A 8 5.78 -4.30 35.84
C ALA A 8 6.11 -3.47 34.57
N ALA A 9 7.37 -3.12 34.36
CA ALA A 9 7.80 -2.42 33.14
C ALA A 9 7.62 -3.27 31.88
N SER A 10 7.86 -4.58 31.96
CA SER A 10 7.61 -5.53 30.87
C SER A 10 6.12 -5.66 30.55
N ASP A 11 5.26 -5.63 31.54
CA ASP A 11 3.80 -5.77 31.34
C ASP A 11 3.17 -4.50 30.76
N VAL A 12 3.62 -3.32 31.18
CA VAL A 12 3.19 -2.04 30.57
C VAL A 12 3.58 -1.98 29.09
N TYR A 13 4.78 -2.42 28.78
CA TYR A 13 5.30 -2.46 27.40
C TYR A 13 4.51 -3.43 26.50
N LYS A 14 4.20 -4.64 26.99
CA LYS A 14 3.38 -5.61 26.25
C LYS A 14 1.98 -5.06 25.98
N ARG A 15 1.35 -4.42 26.97
CA ARG A 15 0.03 -3.79 26.82
C ARG A 15 0.04 -2.69 25.79
N GLN A 16 1.09 -1.87 25.76
CA GLN A 16 1.22 -0.79 24.76
C GLN A 16 1.31 -1.34 23.35
N ILE A 17 2.12 -2.39 23.11
CA ILE A 17 2.23 -3.01 21.78
C ILE A 17 0.90 -3.66 21.36
N LEU A 18 0.23 -4.34 22.27
CA LEU A 18 -1.10 -4.91 22.01
C LEU A 18 -2.11 -3.83 21.65
N MET A 19 -2.14 -2.71 22.39
CA MET A 19 -3.00 -1.57 22.09
C MET A 19 -2.69 -1.00 20.69
N GLU A 20 -1.42 -0.81 20.35
CA GLU A 20 -1.01 -0.34 19.03
C GLU A 20 -1.43 -1.31 17.91
N LEU A 21 -1.41 -2.61 18.17
CA LEU A 21 -1.79 -3.63 17.21
C LEU A 21 -3.31 -3.67 17.00
N PHE A 22 -4.10 -3.57 18.06
CA PHE A 22 -5.56 -3.66 17.99
C PHE A 22 -6.23 -2.34 17.59
N LEU A 23 -5.61 -1.21 17.91
CA LEU A 23 -6.18 0.12 17.64
C LEU A 23 -6.63 0.33 16.19
N PRO A 24 -5.84 -0.03 15.15
CA PRO A 24 -6.27 0.11 13.75
C PRO A 24 -7.53 -0.70 13.43
N PHE A 25 -7.66 -1.90 13.99
CA PHE A 25 -8.85 -2.74 13.77
C PHE A 25 -10.09 -2.15 14.43
N LEU A 26 -9.95 -1.66 15.68
CA LEU A 26 -11.06 -1.01 16.39
C LEU A 26 -11.50 0.27 15.68
N LEU A 27 -10.56 1.07 15.19
CA LEU A 27 -10.86 2.28 14.43
C LEU A 27 -11.53 1.97 13.09
N TYR A 28 -11.06 0.93 12.40
CA TYR A 28 -11.68 0.48 11.16
C TYR A 28 -13.13 0.06 11.37
N LEU A 29 -13.37 -0.86 12.31
CA LEU A 29 -14.71 -1.37 12.62
C LEU A 29 -15.64 -0.28 13.12
N GLY A 30 -15.15 0.60 14.01
CA GLY A 30 -15.93 1.72 14.51
C GLY A 30 -16.32 2.71 13.39
N ALA A 31 -15.41 3.00 12.46
CA ALA A 31 -15.71 3.89 11.35
C ALA A 31 -16.75 3.30 10.38
N GLU A 32 -16.65 2.01 10.08
CA GLU A 32 -17.62 1.30 9.22
C GLU A 32 -19.03 1.30 9.84
N GLU A 33 -19.14 1.17 11.16
CA GLU A 33 -20.43 1.24 11.87
C GLU A 33 -21.12 2.61 11.68
N PHE A 34 -20.33 3.69 11.57
CA PHE A 34 -20.82 5.04 11.29
C PHE A 34 -20.93 5.35 9.79
N ASN A 35 -20.84 4.36 8.90
CA ASN A 35 -20.81 4.53 7.44
C ASN A 35 -19.71 5.50 6.94
N VAL A 36 -18.60 5.55 7.65
CA VAL A 36 -17.38 6.29 7.28
C VAL A 36 -16.30 5.31 6.84
N SER A 37 -15.48 5.71 5.87
CA SER A 37 -14.40 4.85 5.39
C SER A 37 -13.44 4.46 6.51
N GLY A 38 -13.41 3.17 6.87
CA GLY A 38 -12.51 2.61 7.88
C GLY A 38 -11.04 2.82 7.52
N ILE A 39 -10.69 2.70 6.24
CA ILE A 39 -9.31 2.92 5.75
C ILE A 39 -8.87 4.36 6.02
N LEU A 40 -9.68 5.35 5.65
CA LEU A 40 -9.35 6.76 5.89
C LEU A 40 -9.25 7.08 7.38
N SER A 41 -10.11 6.52 8.21
CA SER A 41 -10.10 6.70 9.65
C SER A 41 -8.81 6.17 10.29
N VAL A 42 -8.36 4.99 9.88
CA VAL A 42 -7.10 4.40 10.36
C VAL A 42 -5.89 5.22 9.91
N VAL A 43 -5.87 5.70 8.66
CA VAL A 43 -4.78 6.53 8.13
C VAL A 43 -4.71 7.87 8.88
N ALA A 44 -5.87 8.53 9.09
CA ALA A 44 -5.94 9.78 9.83
C ALA A 44 -5.43 9.60 11.27
N ALA A 45 -5.91 8.58 11.97
CA ALA A 45 -5.46 8.27 13.33
C ALA A 45 -3.96 7.98 13.40
N GLY A 46 -3.42 7.24 12.43
CA GLY A 46 -1.98 6.96 12.34
C GLY A 46 -1.13 8.23 12.15
N LEU A 47 -1.63 9.19 11.38
CA LEU A 47 -0.97 10.50 11.23
C LEU A 47 -0.98 11.28 12.54
N PHE A 48 -2.13 11.37 13.24
CA PHE A 48 -2.23 12.05 14.52
C PHE A 48 -1.31 11.44 15.59
N ILE A 49 -1.31 10.12 15.73
CA ILE A 49 -0.45 9.41 16.70
C ILE A 49 1.04 9.66 16.43
N ARG A 50 1.42 9.79 15.16
CA ARG A 50 2.82 10.08 14.80
C ARG A 50 3.25 11.47 15.21
N PHE A 51 2.38 12.47 15.16
CA PHE A 51 2.69 13.84 15.60
C PHE A 51 2.94 13.93 17.11
N ASP A 52 2.28 13.11 17.90
CA ASP A 52 2.39 13.14 19.37
C ASP A 52 3.64 12.40 19.92
N ARG A 53 4.30 11.57 19.08
CA ARG A 53 5.47 10.74 19.49
C ARG A 53 6.83 11.44 19.42
N THR A 54 6.88 12.75 19.44
CA THR A 54 8.15 13.51 19.43
C THR A 54 8.89 13.53 20.79
N GLY A 55 8.46 12.74 21.77
CA GLY A 55 9.15 12.58 23.05
C GLY A 55 10.51 11.87 22.90
N VAL A 56 11.57 12.47 23.47
CA VAL A 56 12.92 11.91 23.48
C VAL A 56 13.16 11.20 24.81
N GLY A 57 13.34 9.86 24.78
CA GLY A 57 13.68 9.08 25.97
C GLY A 57 14.09 7.64 25.63
N PRO A 58 14.92 6.99 26.47
CA PRO A 58 15.43 5.63 26.23
C PRO A 58 14.31 4.57 26.19
N ASN A 59 13.22 4.77 26.89
CA ASN A 59 12.06 3.88 26.86
C ASN A 59 11.29 4.00 25.54
N VAL A 60 11.21 5.20 24.95
CA VAL A 60 10.58 5.47 23.65
C VAL A 60 11.36 4.78 22.54
N ALA A 61 12.70 4.83 22.57
CA ALA A 61 13.56 4.19 21.58
C ALA A 61 13.36 2.65 21.56
N ARG A 62 13.29 2.02 22.72
CA ARG A 62 13.08 0.57 22.84
C ARG A 62 11.70 0.14 22.36
N THR A 63 10.67 0.89 22.71
CA THR A 63 9.29 0.64 22.25
C THR A 63 9.20 0.79 20.74
N ASN A 64 9.85 1.79 20.16
CA ASN A 64 9.86 2.01 18.72
C ASN A 64 10.54 0.87 17.94
N ILE A 65 11.66 0.32 18.46
CA ILE A 65 12.36 -0.79 17.81
C ILE A 65 11.46 -2.04 17.73
N VAL A 66 10.83 -2.42 18.84
CA VAL A 66 9.98 -3.63 18.86
C VAL A 66 8.68 -3.41 18.10
N SER A 67 8.04 -2.24 18.25
CA SER A 67 6.86 -1.88 17.45
C SER A 67 7.17 -1.95 15.95
N THR A 68 8.29 -1.39 15.52
CA THR A 68 8.73 -1.44 14.12
C THR A 68 8.97 -2.89 13.65
N SER A 69 9.56 -3.73 14.50
CA SER A 69 9.79 -5.14 14.17
C SER A 69 8.48 -5.93 14.04
N VAL A 70 7.55 -5.74 14.99
CA VAL A 70 6.22 -6.40 14.96
C VAL A 70 5.45 -5.95 13.72
N TRP A 71 5.41 -4.65 13.42
CA TRP A 71 4.75 -4.12 12.23
C TRP A 71 5.44 -4.57 10.94
N GLY A 72 6.76 -4.74 10.94
CA GLY A 72 7.51 -5.30 9.82
C GLY A 72 7.09 -6.73 9.49
N VAL A 73 7.05 -7.60 10.51
CA VAL A 73 6.60 -9.00 10.34
C VAL A 73 5.14 -9.07 9.94
N LEU A 74 4.27 -8.29 10.58
CA LEU A 74 2.84 -8.27 10.26
C LEU A 74 2.60 -7.80 8.83
N SER A 75 3.23 -6.70 8.43
CA SER A 75 3.12 -6.17 7.07
C SER A 75 3.63 -7.17 6.02
N PHE A 76 4.75 -7.84 6.28
CA PHE A 76 5.27 -8.89 5.42
C PHE A 76 4.29 -10.05 5.28
N SER A 77 3.75 -10.54 6.41
CA SER A 77 2.80 -11.66 6.42
C SER A 77 1.49 -11.33 5.73
N LEU A 78 0.91 -10.14 6.00
CA LEU A 78 -0.33 -9.70 5.37
C LEU A 78 -0.14 -9.46 3.86
N ASN A 79 0.95 -8.84 3.46
CA ASN A 79 1.26 -8.68 2.04
C ASN A 79 1.43 -10.04 1.36
N GLY A 80 2.15 -10.98 1.98
CA GLY A 80 2.30 -12.34 1.48
C GLY A 80 0.95 -13.04 1.31
N ALA A 81 0.07 -12.96 2.32
CA ALA A 81 -1.26 -13.54 2.27
C ALA A 81 -2.11 -12.97 1.10
N VAL A 82 -2.09 -11.65 0.90
CA VAL A 82 -2.82 -11.01 -0.22
C VAL A 82 -2.28 -11.47 -1.57
N PHE A 83 -0.95 -11.61 -1.74
CA PHE A 83 -0.38 -12.12 -2.99
C PHE A 83 -0.66 -13.61 -3.21
N ILE A 84 -0.72 -14.43 -2.16
CA ILE A 84 -1.17 -15.83 -2.26
C ILE A 84 -2.64 -15.88 -2.73
N LEU A 85 -3.51 -15.07 -2.15
CA LEU A 85 -4.89 -14.96 -2.57
C LEU A 85 -5.02 -14.52 -4.04
N LEU A 86 -4.18 -13.56 -4.48
CA LEU A 86 -4.09 -13.18 -5.88
C LEU A 86 -3.75 -14.39 -6.76
N GLY A 87 -2.70 -15.12 -6.40
CA GLY A 87 -2.26 -16.31 -7.15
C GLY A 87 -3.33 -17.39 -7.23
N MET A 88 -4.19 -17.52 -6.21
CA MET A 88 -5.30 -18.45 -6.20
C MET A 88 -6.50 -17.97 -7.05
N GLN A 89 -6.77 -16.68 -7.08
CA GLN A 89 -7.91 -16.09 -7.79
C GLN A 89 -7.61 -15.85 -9.27
N LEU A 90 -6.37 -15.53 -9.62
CA LEU A 90 -5.97 -15.17 -10.98
C LEU A 90 -6.31 -16.25 -12.02
N PRO A 91 -6.02 -17.55 -11.82
CA PRO A 91 -6.38 -18.57 -12.80
C PRO A 91 -7.89 -18.67 -13.04
N ARG A 92 -8.71 -18.48 -12.00
CA ARG A 92 -10.17 -18.49 -12.13
C ARG A 92 -10.67 -17.30 -12.94
N ALA A 93 -10.16 -16.10 -12.63
CA ALA A 93 -10.49 -14.89 -13.37
C ALA A 93 -10.04 -14.96 -14.84
N MET A 94 -8.85 -15.55 -15.10
CA MET A 94 -8.37 -15.80 -16.46
C MET A 94 -9.29 -16.74 -17.23
N MET A 95 -9.68 -17.87 -16.64
CA MET A 95 -10.55 -18.83 -17.31
C MET A 95 -11.93 -18.23 -17.62
N ALA A 96 -12.52 -17.50 -16.67
CA ALA A 96 -13.78 -16.82 -16.87
C ALA A 96 -13.71 -15.79 -18.00
N SER A 97 -12.69 -14.91 -17.97
CA SER A 97 -12.51 -13.85 -18.96
C SER A 97 -12.16 -14.39 -20.36
N TRP A 98 -11.39 -15.48 -20.45
CA TRP A 98 -11.02 -16.08 -21.74
C TRP A 98 -12.13 -16.90 -22.37
N SER A 99 -13.08 -17.36 -21.61
CA SER A 99 -14.24 -18.12 -22.09
C SER A 99 -15.40 -17.19 -22.48
N ASP A 100 -15.33 -15.90 -22.23
CA ASP A 100 -16.38 -14.96 -22.58
C ASP A 100 -16.29 -14.58 -24.09
N PRO A 101 -17.32 -14.93 -24.88
CA PRO A 101 -17.33 -14.62 -26.31
C PRO A 101 -17.52 -13.13 -26.62
N TYR A 102 -17.92 -12.32 -25.65
CA TYR A 102 -18.23 -10.90 -25.85
C TYR A 102 -17.01 -9.99 -25.69
N ILE A 103 -15.94 -10.43 -24.99
CA ILE A 103 -14.75 -9.61 -24.75
C ILE A 103 -13.52 -10.26 -25.37
N SER A 104 -12.89 -9.57 -26.31
CA SER A 104 -11.64 -10.03 -26.89
C SER A 104 -10.50 -10.03 -25.86
N ASN A 105 -9.75 -11.12 -25.77
CA ASN A 105 -8.58 -11.25 -24.90
C ASN A 105 -7.52 -10.16 -25.19
N ILE A 106 -7.40 -9.75 -26.46
CA ILE A 106 -6.51 -8.66 -26.88
C ILE A 106 -6.98 -7.34 -26.30
N ALA A 107 -8.30 -7.10 -26.24
CA ALA A 107 -8.85 -5.89 -25.62
C ALA A 107 -8.57 -5.84 -24.13
N LEU A 108 -8.70 -6.95 -23.40
CA LEU A 108 -8.39 -7.04 -21.97
C LEU A 108 -6.91 -6.72 -21.70
N ILE A 109 -6.01 -7.31 -22.48
CA ILE A 109 -4.57 -7.01 -22.36
C ILE A 109 -4.29 -5.54 -22.69
N GLY A 110 -4.94 -5.00 -23.74
CA GLY A 110 -4.85 -3.59 -24.09
C GLY A 110 -5.30 -2.66 -22.96
N ILE A 111 -6.40 -3.00 -22.28
CA ILE A 111 -6.90 -2.25 -21.12
C ILE A 111 -5.90 -2.32 -19.96
N ILE A 112 -5.34 -3.49 -19.66
CA ILE A 112 -4.33 -3.66 -18.62
C ILE A 112 -3.13 -2.75 -18.87
N LEU A 113 -2.61 -2.75 -20.10
CA LEU A 113 -1.47 -1.92 -20.49
C LEU A 113 -1.81 -0.43 -20.43
N LEU A 114 -2.99 -0.04 -20.93
CA LEU A 114 -3.46 1.33 -20.89
C LEU A 114 -3.60 1.85 -19.45
N VAL A 115 -4.29 1.11 -18.61
CA VAL A 115 -4.47 1.47 -17.18
C VAL A 115 -3.12 1.55 -16.47
N THR A 116 -2.24 0.60 -16.72
CA THR A 116 -0.87 0.61 -16.17
C THR A 116 -0.12 1.87 -16.59
N LEU A 117 -0.16 2.22 -17.89
CA LEU A 117 0.48 3.42 -18.40
C LEU A 117 -0.08 4.68 -17.77
N VAL A 118 -1.40 4.80 -17.68
CA VAL A 118 -2.08 5.97 -17.10
C VAL A 118 -1.69 6.11 -15.62
N VAL A 119 -1.74 5.04 -14.85
CA VAL A 119 -1.40 5.07 -13.41
C VAL A 119 0.07 5.47 -13.20
N ILE A 120 1.00 4.92 -13.98
CA ILE A 120 2.42 5.27 -13.90
C ILE A 120 2.65 6.72 -14.32
N ALA A 121 2.02 7.16 -15.43
CA ALA A 121 2.14 8.53 -15.91
C ALA A 121 1.62 9.55 -14.89
N LEU A 122 0.40 9.36 -14.37
CA LEU A 122 -0.19 10.23 -13.34
C LEU A 122 0.72 10.33 -12.11
N ARG A 123 1.24 9.21 -11.65
CA ARG A 123 2.14 9.17 -10.51
C ARG A 123 3.45 9.89 -10.80
N PHE A 124 4.04 9.67 -11.96
CA PHE A 124 5.27 10.33 -12.39
C PHE A 124 5.09 11.85 -12.47
N PHE A 125 4.02 12.32 -13.12
CA PHE A 125 3.71 13.74 -13.19
C PHE A 125 3.45 14.36 -11.82
N TRP A 126 2.74 13.66 -10.95
CA TRP A 126 2.52 14.12 -9.59
C TRP A 126 3.82 14.30 -8.81
N ILE A 127 4.69 13.28 -8.82
CA ILE A 127 5.98 13.33 -8.13
C ILE A 127 6.86 14.43 -8.74
N ALA A 128 6.92 14.54 -10.07
CA ALA A 128 7.67 15.58 -10.75
C ALA A 128 7.14 16.99 -10.42
N ALA A 129 5.81 17.17 -10.34
CA ALA A 129 5.20 18.42 -9.90
C ALA A 129 5.58 18.76 -8.46
N MET A 130 5.47 17.79 -7.54
CA MET A 130 5.88 17.98 -6.14
C MET A 130 7.36 18.34 -6.02
N LEU A 131 8.24 17.67 -6.76
CA LEU A 131 9.67 18.00 -6.78
C LEU A 131 9.97 19.39 -7.36
N ARG A 132 9.15 19.89 -8.29
CA ARG A 132 9.25 21.26 -8.81
C ARG A 132 8.78 22.32 -7.84
N VAL A 133 7.69 22.02 -7.10
CA VAL A 133 7.11 22.95 -6.13
C VAL A 133 7.93 22.98 -4.83
N ALA A 134 8.63 21.91 -4.51
CA ALA A 134 9.49 21.83 -3.33
C ALA A 134 10.53 22.96 -3.33
N ARG A 135 10.43 23.84 -2.32
CA ARG A 135 11.40 24.91 -2.07
C ARG A 135 12.59 24.37 -1.30
N ASP A 136 13.74 24.95 -1.53
CA ASP A 136 14.92 24.66 -0.72
C ASP A 136 14.73 25.24 0.68
N THR A 137 14.89 24.42 1.70
CA THR A 137 14.70 24.82 3.11
C THR A 137 15.72 25.88 3.56
N ILE A 138 16.86 25.96 2.85
CA ILE A 138 17.95 26.90 3.20
C ILE A 138 17.83 28.20 2.39
N SER A 139 17.57 28.12 1.08
CA SER A 139 17.57 29.29 0.20
C SER A 139 16.18 29.86 -0.11
N GLY A 140 15.10 29.14 0.25
CA GLY A 140 13.72 29.54 -0.06
C GLY A 140 13.38 29.54 -1.56
N GLN A 141 14.36 29.30 -2.43
CA GLN A 141 14.18 29.31 -3.88
C GLN A 141 13.62 27.98 -4.40
N ARG A 142 12.90 28.01 -5.53
CA ARG A 142 12.44 26.81 -6.21
C ARG A 142 13.66 26.05 -6.74
N ARG A 143 13.78 24.80 -6.35
CA ARG A 143 14.87 23.94 -6.81
C ARG A 143 14.72 23.66 -8.30
N LYS A 144 15.80 23.86 -9.10
CA LYS A 144 15.83 23.50 -10.54
C LYS A 144 15.72 21.98 -10.71
N MET A 145 15.03 21.55 -11.75
CA MET A 145 14.93 20.12 -12.14
C MET A 145 16.23 19.70 -12.82
N THR A 146 17.12 19.08 -12.05
CA THR A 146 18.34 18.45 -12.53
C THR A 146 18.06 17.04 -13.07
N PRO A 147 18.92 16.45 -13.93
CA PRO A 147 18.78 15.07 -14.39
C PRO A 147 18.66 14.06 -13.24
N GLU A 148 19.38 14.29 -12.12
CA GLU A 148 19.28 13.48 -10.90
C GLU A 148 17.90 13.50 -10.26
N ARG A 149 17.21 14.64 -10.32
CA ARG A 149 15.85 14.78 -9.81
C ARG A 149 14.82 14.08 -10.68
N TRP A 150 15.00 14.12 -11.99
CA TRP A 150 14.19 13.32 -12.92
C TRP A 150 14.37 11.83 -12.65
N ARG A 151 15.61 11.40 -12.43
CA ARG A 151 15.92 10.02 -12.02
C ARG A 151 15.28 9.66 -10.68
N SER A 152 15.35 10.56 -9.69
CA SER A 152 14.69 10.38 -8.38
C SER A 152 13.16 10.30 -8.54
N ALA A 153 12.55 11.11 -9.41
CA ALA A 153 11.13 11.03 -9.71
C ALA A 153 10.76 9.66 -10.29
N ALA A 154 11.56 9.14 -11.21
CA ALA A 154 11.36 7.82 -11.80
C ALA A 154 11.50 6.71 -10.75
N VAL A 155 12.54 6.74 -9.92
CA VAL A 155 12.74 5.78 -8.83
C VAL A 155 11.56 5.80 -7.85
N MET A 156 11.08 6.97 -7.44
CA MET A 156 9.92 7.10 -6.55
C MET A 156 8.62 6.61 -7.23
N THR A 157 8.50 6.78 -8.56
CA THR A 157 7.34 6.31 -9.32
C THR A 157 7.27 4.79 -9.31
N PHE A 158 8.36 4.11 -9.62
CA PHE A 158 8.40 2.66 -9.69
C PHE A 158 8.57 2.00 -8.30
N GLY A 159 9.24 2.67 -7.34
CA GLY A 159 9.51 2.13 -6.00
C GLY A 159 8.36 2.19 -5.01
N GLY A 160 7.26 2.85 -5.34
CA GLY A 160 6.12 2.91 -4.42
C GLY A 160 5.37 1.57 -4.32
N PRO A 161 4.91 1.20 -3.11
CA PRO A 161 4.14 -0.01 -2.89
C PRO A 161 2.87 -0.01 -3.73
N LYS A 162 2.58 -1.13 -4.35
CA LYS A 162 1.47 -1.27 -5.30
C LYS A 162 0.78 -2.60 -5.10
N GLY A 163 -0.53 -2.57 -5.10
CA GLY A 163 -1.33 -3.76 -5.31
C GLY A 163 -2.03 -4.31 -4.09
N THR A 164 -1.47 -4.32 -2.88
CA THR A 164 -2.12 -4.94 -1.72
C THR A 164 -3.46 -4.29 -1.40
N ILE A 165 -3.53 -2.95 -1.35
CA ILE A 165 -4.79 -2.23 -1.11
C ILE A 165 -5.76 -2.44 -2.27
N THR A 166 -5.28 -2.33 -3.51
CA THR A 166 -6.12 -2.53 -4.70
C THR A 166 -6.68 -3.94 -4.74
N LEU A 167 -5.86 -4.96 -4.45
CA LEU A 167 -6.32 -6.36 -4.37
C LEU A 167 -7.33 -6.56 -3.25
N SER A 168 -7.06 -6.02 -2.06
CA SER A 168 -7.99 -6.10 -0.94
C SER A 168 -9.35 -5.51 -1.31
N LEU A 169 -9.37 -4.34 -1.95
CA LEU A 169 -10.60 -3.72 -2.44
C LEU A 169 -11.30 -4.55 -3.52
N MET A 170 -10.55 -5.16 -4.45
CA MET A 170 -11.15 -6.02 -5.46
C MET A 170 -11.79 -7.27 -4.85
N PHE A 171 -11.23 -7.82 -3.78
CA PHE A 171 -11.80 -8.97 -3.08
C PHE A 171 -13.05 -8.62 -2.26
N THR A 172 -13.29 -7.35 -1.93
CA THR A 172 -14.52 -6.91 -1.27
C THR A 172 -15.71 -6.76 -2.24
N ILE A 173 -15.49 -6.81 -3.57
CA ILE A 173 -16.57 -6.76 -4.56
C ILE A 173 -17.48 -7.99 -4.34
N PRO A 174 -18.77 -7.78 -4.03
CA PRO A 174 -19.69 -8.87 -3.76
C PRO A 174 -19.93 -9.73 -5.01
N TYR A 175 -20.28 -10.98 -4.83
CA TYR A 175 -20.67 -11.86 -5.94
C TYR A 175 -22.03 -11.50 -6.53
N TYR A 176 -22.93 -10.97 -5.70
CA TYR A 176 -24.30 -10.62 -6.07
C TYR A 176 -24.60 -9.18 -5.65
N ILE A 177 -25.32 -8.47 -6.48
CA ILE A 177 -25.86 -7.13 -6.14
C ILE A 177 -27.16 -7.24 -5.33
N ALA A 178 -27.56 -6.12 -4.70
CA ALA A 178 -28.83 -6.02 -4.00
C ALA A 178 -29.99 -6.32 -4.98
N GLY A 179 -30.54 -7.51 -4.90
CA GLY A 179 -31.55 -8.02 -5.87
C GLY A 179 -31.23 -9.42 -6.38
N GLY A 180 -30.11 -10.02 -5.95
CA GLY A 180 -29.76 -11.41 -6.24
C GLY A 180 -29.15 -11.65 -7.63
N ALA A 181 -28.99 -10.61 -8.45
CA ALA A 181 -28.29 -10.74 -9.73
C ALA A 181 -26.77 -10.80 -9.53
N PRO A 182 -26.03 -11.58 -10.35
CA PRO A 182 -24.57 -11.61 -10.27
C PRO A 182 -23.99 -10.21 -10.55
N PHE A 183 -22.88 -9.88 -9.88
CA PHE A 183 -22.20 -8.60 -10.11
C PHE A 183 -21.62 -8.59 -11.53
N PRO A 184 -21.98 -7.59 -12.37
CA PRO A 184 -21.56 -7.58 -13.77
C PRO A 184 -20.04 -7.41 -13.87
N MET A 185 -19.41 -8.16 -14.75
CA MET A 185 -17.98 -8.05 -15.08
C MET A 185 -17.02 -8.15 -13.87
N ARG A 186 -17.42 -8.84 -12.80
CA ARG A 186 -16.61 -8.97 -11.59
C ARG A 186 -15.26 -9.65 -11.87
N ASP A 187 -15.28 -10.73 -12.61
CA ASP A 187 -14.09 -11.53 -12.91
C ASP A 187 -13.14 -10.78 -13.83
N GLU A 188 -13.66 -10.02 -14.80
CA GLU A 188 -12.90 -9.13 -15.68
C GLU A 188 -12.22 -8.00 -14.89
N LEU A 189 -12.94 -7.40 -13.93
CA LEU A 189 -12.37 -6.37 -13.06
C LEU A 189 -11.23 -6.92 -12.21
N ILE A 190 -11.39 -8.12 -11.65
CA ILE A 190 -10.34 -8.80 -10.87
C ILE A 190 -9.17 -9.13 -11.78
N PHE A 191 -9.42 -9.62 -13.00
CA PHE A 191 -8.38 -9.93 -13.97
C PHE A 191 -7.58 -8.69 -14.38
N ILE A 192 -8.25 -7.58 -14.72
CA ILE A 192 -7.61 -6.32 -15.09
C ILE A 192 -6.78 -5.77 -13.93
N ALA A 193 -7.35 -5.70 -12.73
CA ALA A 193 -6.64 -5.21 -11.54
C ALA A 193 -5.41 -6.06 -11.22
N SER A 194 -5.55 -7.37 -11.27
CA SER A 194 -4.46 -8.32 -11.07
C SER A 194 -3.37 -8.17 -12.12
N GLY A 195 -3.75 -8.01 -13.38
CA GLY A 195 -2.83 -7.76 -14.48
C GLY A 195 -2.03 -6.46 -14.31
N VAL A 196 -2.70 -5.37 -13.95
CA VAL A 196 -2.06 -4.08 -13.66
C VAL A 196 -1.05 -4.21 -12.53
N ILE A 197 -1.41 -4.93 -11.46
CA ILE A 197 -0.52 -5.15 -10.31
C ILE A 197 0.71 -5.94 -10.73
N ILE A 198 0.54 -7.05 -11.44
CA ILE A 198 1.65 -7.88 -11.91
C ILE A 198 2.57 -7.07 -12.82
N VAL A 199 2.03 -6.37 -13.81
CA VAL A 199 2.83 -5.55 -14.74
C VAL A 199 3.59 -4.46 -13.98
N THR A 200 2.95 -3.76 -13.05
CA THR A 200 3.64 -2.73 -12.25
C THR A 200 4.72 -3.29 -11.35
N LEU A 201 4.53 -4.49 -10.78
CA LEU A 201 5.55 -5.18 -9.97
C LEU A 201 6.74 -5.63 -10.85
N LEU A 202 6.48 -6.19 -12.02
CA LEU A 202 7.53 -6.57 -12.96
C LEU A 202 8.33 -5.34 -13.39
N LEU A 203 7.66 -4.26 -13.78
CA LEU A 203 8.32 -3.00 -14.13
C LEU A 203 9.16 -2.46 -12.96
N ALA A 204 8.63 -2.50 -11.73
CA ALA A 204 9.40 -2.11 -10.56
C ALA A 204 10.65 -2.97 -10.38
N ASN A 205 10.51 -4.29 -10.49
CA ASN A 205 11.62 -5.23 -10.30
C ASN A 205 12.74 -5.07 -11.33
N PHE A 206 12.38 -4.77 -12.58
CA PHE A 206 13.38 -4.59 -13.66
C PHE A 206 13.93 -3.16 -13.74
N LEU A 207 13.09 -2.14 -13.58
CA LEU A 207 13.52 -0.74 -13.76
C LEU A 207 14.21 -0.15 -12.53
N LEU A 208 13.84 -0.57 -11.30
CA LEU A 208 14.48 -0.01 -10.10
C LEU A 208 15.99 -0.25 -10.03
N PRO A 209 16.51 -1.46 -10.31
CA PRO A 209 17.95 -1.69 -10.31
C PRO A 209 18.69 -0.84 -11.37
N LEU A 210 18.05 -0.59 -12.52
CA LEU A 210 18.62 0.23 -13.59
C LEU A 210 18.60 1.74 -13.27
N LEU A 211 17.58 2.17 -12.54
CA LEU A 211 17.39 3.57 -12.18
C LEU A 211 18.06 3.94 -10.85
N ALA A 212 18.26 2.99 -9.94
CA ALA A 212 18.93 3.24 -8.67
C ALA A 212 20.41 3.59 -8.93
N PRO A 213 20.97 4.61 -8.26
CA PRO A 213 22.39 4.88 -8.34
C PRO A 213 23.16 3.71 -7.75
N ASN A 214 24.18 3.22 -8.47
CA ASN A 214 25.15 2.29 -7.89
C ASN A 214 25.76 2.95 -6.66
N ARG A 215 25.47 2.41 -5.49
CA ARG A 215 26.23 2.70 -4.28
C ARG A 215 27.50 1.85 -4.40
N GLY A 216 28.54 2.41 -5.05
CA GLY A 216 29.88 1.97 -4.89
C GLY A 216 30.38 2.32 -3.48
#